data_0c78131c1eccc4437b74423e4b8f49d6
#
_entry.id   0c78131c1eccc4437b74423e4b8f49d6
#
_cell.length_a   1.000
_cell.length_b   1.000
_cell.length_c   1.000
_cell.angle_alpha   90.00
_cell.angle_beta   90.00
_cell.angle_gamma   90.00
#
_symmetry.space_group_name_H-M   'P 1'
#
loop_
_entity.id
_entity.type
_entity.pdbx_description
1 polymer ?
#
loop_
_entity_poly.entity_id
_entity_poly.type
_entity_poly.pdbx_seq_one_letter_code
_entity_poly.pdbx_strand_id
1 'polypeptide(L)'
;MCYSFFVVLETYKWQNECIEKWFSSGQRGIAEVATGCGKTRMAILCAKKLMESCEGECVIFVIVPRISLLGQWRESLIKEGMNYNDIATYTSQRKSFSTFTIIVIDSARYILSRKVIEAQKENKHVFVIADECHHYTSDANKKVFEFLASDQFNPKLFSILGLSATLKKSEKKELGKTIGPVIYEYDSARAIRDGIISQYKLFNIATYLDIEESEKYDNICFAIKKTMAILYKRYPHIMKMRGISFEEILSMIADDELVENLKNLLIRRRKLIINSSSRIECFKRLISNLPKEKIIIFSERIEQADIIKSCAEEIYPNSIAIYHSQMDQH
;
A
#
# COMPACT_ATOMS: atom_id res chain seq x y z
N MET A 1 9.93 1.57 42.35
CA MET A 1 10.47 0.51 41.45
C MET A 1 9.31 0.01 40.58
N CYS A 2 9.18 0.52 39.34
CA CYS A 2 8.23 -0.02 38.38
C CYS A 2 8.91 -1.13 37.60
N TYR A 3 8.55 -2.36 37.90
CA TYR A 3 8.92 -3.50 37.06
C TYR A 3 8.08 -3.44 35.79
N SER A 4 8.65 -2.97 34.70
CA SER A 4 8.09 -3.16 33.36
C SER A 4 8.22 -4.65 33.04
N PHE A 5 7.13 -5.39 33.12
CA PHE A 5 7.05 -6.72 32.54
C PHE A 5 7.15 -6.59 31.03
N PHE A 6 8.32 -6.77 30.48
CA PHE A 6 8.49 -7.06 29.07
C PHE A 6 7.85 -8.41 28.80
N VAL A 7 6.63 -8.44 28.33
CA VAL A 7 6.04 -9.64 27.73
C VAL A 7 6.84 -9.86 26.46
N VAL A 8 7.76 -10.81 26.48
CA VAL A 8 8.42 -11.30 25.25
C VAL A 8 7.32 -12.00 24.46
N LEU A 9 6.73 -11.29 23.51
CA LEU A 9 5.76 -11.87 22.58
C LEU A 9 6.49 -12.95 21.78
N GLU A 10 6.04 -14.19 21.91
CA GLU A 10 6.56 -15.28 21.08
C GLU A 10 6.45 -14.93 19.60
N THR A 11 7.48 -15.26 18.84
CA THR A 11 7.47 -15.08 17.39
C THR A 11 6.62 -16.17 16.75
N TYR A 12 5.83 -15.82 15.78
CA TYR A 12 5.12 -16.83 14.98
C TYR A 12 6.11 -17.67 14.18
N LYS A 13 5.80 -18.93 13.99
CA LYS A 13 6.62 -19.87 13.22
C LYS A 13 6.98 -19.31 11.83
N TRP A 14 6.00 -18.76 11.12
CA TRP A 14 6.20 -18.18 9.80
C TRP A 14 7.18 -16.99 9.80
N GLN A 15 7.24 -16.21 10.89
CA GLN A 15 8.19 -15.09 11.01
C GLN A 15 9.63 -15.61 11.06
N ASN A 16 9.88 -16.64 11.86
CA ASN A 16 11.20 -17.26 11.94
C ASN A 16 11.61 -17.87 10.59
N GLU A 17 10.72 -18.62 9.94
CA GLU A 17 10.94 -19.17 8.60
C GLU A 17 11.28 -18.08 7.57
N CYS A 18 10.56 -16.95 7.60
CA CYS A 18 10.78 -15.82 6.70
C CYS A 18 12.15 -15.15 6.96
N ILE A 19 12.51 -14.94 8.23
CA ILE A 19 13.79 -14.35 8.63
C ILE A 19 14.94 -15.25 8.14
N GLU A 20 14.90 -16.55 8.40
CA GLU A 20 15.92 -17.51 7.95
C GLU A 20 16.05 -17.50 6.42
N LYS A 21 14.92 -17.48 5.73
CA LYS A 21 14.88 -17.43 4.28
C LYS A 21 15.51 -16.16 3.73
N TRP A 22 15.24 -15.00 4.34
CA TRP A 22 15.81 -13.73 3.93
C TRP A 22 17.33 -13.70 4.13
N PHE A 23 17.84 -14.18 5.26
CA PHE A 23 19.28 -14.29 5.50
C PHE A 23 19.95 -15.25 4.50
N SER A 24 19.36 -16.43 4.25
CA SER A 24 19.90 -17.41 3.29
C SER A 24 19.81 -16.94 1.84
N SER A 25 18.94 -15.96 1.53
CA SER A 25 18.82 -15.36 0.19
C SER A 25 19.74 -14.15 -0.01
N GLY A 26 20.80 -14.01 0.77
CA GLY A 26 21.74 -12.91 0.69
C GLY A 26 21.17 -11.57 1.17
N GLN A 27 20.22 -11.61 2.08
CA GLN A 27 19.58 -10.44 2.71
C GLN A 27 18.90 -9.50 1.69
N ARG A 28 18.39 -10.07 0.61
CA ARG A 28 17.64 -9.37 -0.44
C ARG A 28 16.41 -10.16 -0.86
N GLY A 29 15.27 -9.50 -0.93
CA GLY A 29 14.05 -10.12 -1.42
C GLY A 29 12.79 -9.54 -0.83
N ILE A 30 11.67 -10.12 -1.20
CA ILE A 30 10.32 -9.67 -0.85
C ILE A 30 9.62 -10.73 -0.03
N ALA A 31 9.03 -10.34 1.09
CA ALA A 31 8.09 -11.13 1.87
C ALA A 31 6.66 -10.74 1.45
N GLU A 32 5.97 -11.64 0.76
CA GLU A 32 4.56 -11.50 0.40
C GLU A 32 3.72 -12.17 1.48
N VAL A 33 3.15 -11.36 2.39
CA VAL A 33 2.49 -11.84 3.61
C VAL A 33 1.15 -11.15 3.79
N ALA A 34 0.10 -11.92 4.02
CA ALA A 34 -1.26 -11.41 4.20
C ALA A 34 -1.34 -10.29 5.26
N THR A 35 -2.31 -9.39 5.10
CA THR A 35 -2.54 -8.30 6.04
C THR A 35 -2.90 -8.84 7.43
N GLY A 36 -2.44 -8.15 8.48
CA GLY A 36 -2.73 -8.53 9.87
C GLY A 36 -1.84 -9.64 10.45
N CYS A 37 -0.96 -10.25 9.66
CA CYS A 37 -0.11 -11.35 10.12
C CYS A 37 1.16 -10.90 10.87
N GLY A 38 1.45 -9.60 10.97
CA GLY A 38 2.61 -9.10 11.70
C GLY A 38 3.88 -8.92 10.84
N LYS A 39 3.72 -8.49 9.56
CA LYS A 39 4.82 -8.14 8.65
C LYS A 39 5.82 -7.16 9.25
N THR A 40 5.31 -6.08 9.84
CA THR A 40 6.11 -5.02 10.47
C THR A 40 7.03 -5.59 11.55
N ARG A 41 6.48 -6.44 12.42
CA ARG A 41 7.26 -7.10 13.48
C ARG A 41 8.35 -8.00 12.90
N MET A 42 8.03 -8.81 11.90
CA MET A 42 9.00 -9.67 11.23
C MET A 42 10.16 -8.86 10.64
N ALA A 43 9.88 -7.72 9.99
CA ALA A 43 10.93 -6.85 9.44
C ALA A 43 11.80 -6.21 10.53
N ILE A 44 11.22 -5.83 11.68
CA ILE A 44 11.97 -5.34 12.84
C ILE A 44 12.87 -6.43 13.40
N LEU A 45 12.40 -7.67 13.46
CA LEU A 45 13.22 -8.81 13.90
C LEU A 45 14.38 -9.09 12.92
N CYS A 46 14.16 -8.94 11.60
CA CYS A 46 15.25 -8.96 10.62
C CYS A 46 16.29 -7.88 10.92
N ALA A 47 15.84 -6.66 11.23
CA ALA A 47 16.72 -5.54 11.55
C ALA A 47 17.54 -5.81 12.81
N LYS A 48 16.91 -6.30 13.88
CA LYS A 48 17.63 -6.67 15.14
C LYS A 48 18.72 -7.70 14.87
N LYS A 49 18.37 -8.79 14.21
CA LYS A 49 19.32 -9.86 13.90
C LYS A 49 20.46 -9.38 13.00
N LEU A 50 20.18 -8.47 12.07
CA LEU A 50 21.21 -7.86 11.24
C LEU A 50 22.14 -6.95 12.04
N MET A 51 21.58 -6.11 12.93
CA MET A 51 22.37 -5.23 13.81
C MET A 51 23.33 -6.02 14.72
N GLU A 52 22.89 -7.16 15.24
CA GLU A 52 23.72 -8.07 16.00
C GLU A 52 24.89 -8.60 15.17
N SER A 53 24.65 -8.94 13.89
CA SER A 53 25.69 -9.45 12.98
C SER A 53 26.66 -8.38 12.48
N CYS A 54 26.27 -7.12 12.51
CA CYS A 54 27.10 -5.96 12.11
C CYS A 54 27.72 -5.24 13.31
N GLU A 55 27.72 -5.84 14.52
CA GLU A 55 28.25 -5.25 15.76
C GLU A 55 27.72 -3.83 16.06
N GLY A 56 26.49 -3.53 15.60
CA GLY A 56 25.83 -2.24 15.78
C GLY A 56 26.18 -1.16 14.73
N GLU A 57 27.11 -1.39 13.84
CA GLU A 57 27.46 -0.47 12.75
C GLU A 57 26.48 -0.57 11.56
N CYS A 58 25.22 -0.32 11.83
CA CYS A 58 24.14 -0.46 10.87
C CYS A 58 23.19 0.75 10.90
N VAL A 59 22.72 1.17 9.73
CA VAL A 59 21.68 2.20 9.58
C VAL A 59 20.50 1.60 8.86
N ILE A 60 19.31 1.81 9.39
CA ILE A 60 18.08 1.21 8.90
C ILE A 60 17.12 2.29 8.41
N PHE A 61 16.76 2.23 7.13
CA PHE A 61 15.76 3.10 6.51
C PHE A 61 14.48 2.32 6.29
N VAL A 62 13.40 2.75 6.93
CA VAL A 62 12.07 2.21 6.72
C VAL A 62 11.30 3.16 5.80
N ILE A 63 10.98 2.72 4.61
CA ILE A 63 10.26 3.54 3.64
C ILE A 63 8.79 3.16 3.68
N VAL A 64 7.94 4.14 3.98
CA VAL A 64 6.48 3.96 4.10
C VAL A 64 5.73 4.76 3.03
N PRO A 65 4.60 4.26 2.51
CA PRO A 65 3.86 4.95 1.45
C PRO A 65 3.13 6.20 1.93
N ARG A 66 2.79 6.31 3.23
CA ARG A 66 1.96 7.41 3.77
C ARG A 66 2.43 7.87 5.13
N ILE A 67 2.19 9.16 5.43
CA ILE A 67 2.53 9.80 6.71
C ILE A 67 1.87 9.10 7.90
N SER A 68 0.63 8.61 7.75
CA SER A 68 -0.10 7.89 8.80
C SER A 68 0.61 6.63 9.32
N LEU A 69 1.51 6.04 8.53
CA LEU A 69 2.27 4.85 8.93
C LEU A 69 3.51 5.17 9.77
N LEU A 70 3.98 6.42 9.78
CA LEU A 70 5.16 6.82 10.57
C LEU A 70 5.00 6.51 12.06
N GLY A 71 3.84 6.86 12.62
CA GLY A 71 3.50 6.60 14.03
C GLY A 71 3.45 5.10 14.33
N GLN A 72 2.77 4.33 13.49
CA GLN A 72 2.64 2.88 13.65
C GLN A 72 3.99 2.16 13.63
N TRP A 73 4.88 2.53 12.71
CA TRP A 73 6.24 1.98 12.66
C TRP A 73 7.06 2.36 13.88
N ARG A 74 7.00 3.63 14.32
CA ARG A 74 7.69 4.09 15.53
C ARG A 74 7.23 3.31 16.76
N GLU A 75 5.92 3.19 16.96
CA GLU A 75 5.36 2.41 18.08
C GLU A 75 5.77 0.94 18.03
N SER A 76 5.79 0.35 16.83
CA SER A 76 6.21 -1.04 16.65
C SER A 76 7.69 -1.24 17.00
N LEU A 77 8.56 -0.31 16.60
CA LEU A 77 9.98 -0.32 16.96
C LEU A 77 10.18 -0.23 18.48
N ILE A 78 9.46 0.68 19.14
CA ILE A 78 9.52 0.84 20.60
C ILE A 78 9.00 -0.42 21.31
N LYS A 79 7.89 -1.01 20.86
CA LYS A 79 7.34 -2.26 21.39
C LYS A 79 8.33 -3.43 21.30
N GLU A 80 9.14 -3.46 20.26
CA GLU A 80 10.20 -4.45 20.08
C GLU A 80 11.50 -4.06 20.81
N GLY A 81 11.50 -3.02 21.65
CA GLY A 81 12.60 -2.65 22.53
C GLY A 81 13.67 -1.75 21.92
N MET A 82 13.38 -1.09 20.80
CA MET A 82 14.27 -0.05 20.26
C MET A 82 14.18 1.22 21.11
N ASN A 83 15.34 1.85 21.37
CA ASN A 83 15.36 3.10 22.13
C ASN A 83 14.69 4.22 21.31
N TYR A 84 13.85 5.00 21.96
CA TYR A 84 13.16 6.13 21.35
C TYR A 84 14.10 7.12 20.64
N ASN A 85 15.28 7.37 21.23
CA ASN A 85 16.29 8.29 20.70
C ASN A 85 16.97 7.77 19.42
N ASP A 86 16.93 6.45 19.19
CA ASP A 86 17.48 5.82 17.99
C ASP A 86 16.50 5.77 16.83
N ILE A 87 15.29 6.34 17.01
CA ILE A 87 14.22 6.36 16.00
C ILE A 87 13.94 7.78 15.55
N ALA A 88 14.24 8.07 14.28
CA ALA A 88 13.93 9.33 13.64
C ALA A 88 12.80 9.16 12.61
N THR A 89 12.14 10.27 12.28
CA THR A 89 11.18 10.35 11.16
C THR A 89 11.60 11.44 10.19
N TYR A 90 11.47 11.16 8.90
CA TYR A 90 11.80 12.11 7.86
C TYR A 90 10.59 12.37 6.95
N THR A 91 10.20 13.64 6.88
CA THR A 91 9.13 14.17 6.02
C THR A 91 9.57 15.50 5.43
N SER A 92 8.73 16.14 4.63
CA SER A 92 8.97 17.51 4.16
C SER A 92 9.13 18.54 5.30
N GLN A 93 8.46 18.31 6.44
CA GLN A 93 8.44 19.21 7.59
C GLN A 93 9.47 18.83 8.68
N ARG A 94 9.78 17.56 8.84
CA ARG A 94 10.72 17.04 9.85
C ARG A 94 11.90 16.35 9.18
N LYS A 95 13.12 16.78 9.47
CA LYS A 95 14.36 16.31 8.81
C LYS A 95 15.36 15.82 9.85
N SER A 96 15.07 14.67 10.47
CA SER A 96 16.00 14.04 11.43
C SER A 96 16.42 12.65 10.97
N PHE A 97 17.63 12.25 11.31
CA PHE A 97 18.19 10.93 11.03
C PHE A 97 18.73 10.30 12.31
N SER A 98 18.59 8.99 12.42
CA SER A 98 19.11 8.18 13.50
C SER A 98 19.36 6.75 13.00
N THR A 99 19.74 5.83 13.89
CA THR A 99 19.94 4.40 13.54
C THR A 99 18.76 3.81 12.79
N PHE A 100 17.54 4.09 13.26
CA PHE A 100 16.29 3.82 12.52
C PHE A 100 15.72 5.14 12.01
N THR A 101 15.58 5.26 10.70
CA THR A 101 14.92 6.44 10.10
C THR A 101 13.73 5.99 9.27
N ILE A 102 12.53 6.42 9.69
CA ILE A 102 11.29 6.13 8.97
C ILE A 102 11.02 7.30 8.01
N ILE A 103 10.93 7.01 6.72
CA ILE A 103 10.87 8.01 5.64
C ILE A 103 9.61 7.78 4.81
N VAL A 104 8.84 8.83 4.54
CA VAL A 104 7.73 8.74 3.56
C VAL A 104 8.29 8.67 2.15
N ILE A 105 7.72 7.83 1.30
CA ILE A 105 8.19 7.56 -0.07
C ILE A 105 8.42 8.84 -0.89
N ASP A 106 7.55 9.84 -0.75
CA ASP A 106 7.68 11.13 -1.44
C ASP A 106 8.96 11.87 -1.07
N SER A 107 9.41 11.77 0.18
CA SER A 107 10.68 12.33 0.64
C SER A 107 11.86 11.42 0.30
N ALA A 108 11.66 10.10 0.35
CA ALA A 108 12.70 9.11 0.07
C ALA A 108 13.27 9.24 -1.35
N ARG A 109 12.43 9.60 -2.34
CA ARG A 109 12.85 9.85 -3.74
C ARG A 109 13.99 10.85 -3.87
N TYR A 110 14.11 11.80 -2.95
CA TYR A 110 15.08 12.90 -3.01
C TYR A 110 16.28 12.73 -2.07
N ILE A 111 16.11 11.92 -1.02
CA ILE A 111 17.10 11.90 0.06
C ILE A 111 17.78 10.54 0.21
N LEU A 112 17.09 9.43 -0.07
CA LEU A 112 17.56 8.10 0.29
C LEU A 112 18.88 7.75 -0.40
N SER A 113 18.99 7.99 -1.70
CA SER A 113 20.21 7.68 -2.49
C SER A 113 21.45 8.31 -1.87
N ARG A 114 21.36 9.60 -1.52
CA ARG A 114 22.46 10.32 -0.86
C ARG A 114 22.77 9.71 0.50
N LYS A 115 21.76 9.41 1.31
CA LYS A 115 21.95 8.88 2.68
C LYS A 115 22.51 7.46 2.69
N VAL A 116 22.15 6.63 1.73
CA VAL A 116 22.75 5.30 1.56
C VAL A 116 24.25 5.42 1.28
N ILE A 117 24.63 6.26 0.30
CA ILE A 117 26.03 6.46 -0.06
C ILE A 117 26.84 7.10 1.10
N GLU A 118 26.30 8.10 1.78
CA GLU A 118 26.93 8.73 2.96
C GLU A 118 27.22 7.68 4.04
N ALA A 119 26.24 6.84 4.41
CA ALA A 119 26.43 5.80 5.42
C ALA A 119 27.48 4.75 5.02
N GLN A 120 27.48 4.34 3.74
CA GLN A 120 28.46 3.37 3.24
C GLN A 120 29.88 3.94 3.18
N LYS A 121 30.06 5.24 2.95
CA LYS A 121 31.36 5.93 3.08
C LYS A 121 31.92 5.90 4.51
N GLU A 122 31.00 5.88 5.49
CA GLU A 122 31.34 5.69 6.91
C GLU A 122 31.52 4.20 7.29
N ASN A 123 31.58 3.31 6.28
CA ASN A 123 31.67 1.85 6.45
C ASN A 123 30.50 1.21 7.23
N LYS A 124 29.33 1.88 7.26
CA LYS A 124 28.13 1.36 7.89
C LYS A 124 27.35 0.46 6.94
N HIS A 125 26.82 -0.64 7.46
CA HIS A 125 25.86 -1.47 6.73
C HIS A 125 24.51 -0.76 6.65
N VAL A 126 23.93 -0.69 5.45
CA VAL A 126 22.62 -0.05 5.23
C VAL A 126 21.57 -1.12 4.99
N PHE A 127 20.52 -1.08 5.78
CA PHE A 127 19.34 -1.91 5.57
C PHE A 127 18.12 -1.06 5.19
N VAL A 128 17.53 -1.36 4.05
CA VAL A 128 16.30 -0.71 3.59
C VAL A 128 15.12 -1.66 3.74
N ILE A 129 14.11 -1.24 4.48
CA ILE A 129 12.80 -1.90 4.57
C ILE A 129 11.82 -1.10 3.70
N ALA A 130 11.33 -1.71 2.63
CA ALA A 130 10.38 -1.11 1.69
C ALA A 130 8.97 -1.62 2.01
N ASP A 131 8.24 -0.87 2.84
CA ASP A 131 6.87 -1.24 3.22
C ASP A 131 5.88 -0.99 2.08
N GLU A 132 4.88 -1.87 1.94
CA GLU A 132 3.93 -1.92 0.82
C GLU A 132 4.64 -1.75 -0.54
N CYS A 133 5.60 -2.64 -0.80
CA CYS A 133 6.57 -2.49 -1.87
C CYS A 133 5.95 -2.45 -3.28
N HIS A 134 4.69 -2.81 -3.46
CA HIS A 134 3.95 -2.64 -4.72
C HIS A 134 3.88 -1.16 -5.18
N HIS A 135 4.00 -0.19 -4.25
CA HIS A 135 4.04 1.23 -4.60
C HIS A 135 5.30 1.67 -5.35
N TYR A 136 6.38 0.88 -5.32
CA TYR A 136 7.66 1.25 -5.94
C TYR A 136 7.78 0.86 -7.42
N THR A 137 6.70 0.39 -8.03
CA THR A 137 6.66 0.05 -9.45
C THR A 137 6.42 1.24 -10.38
N SER A 138 5.90 2.36 -9.87
CA SER A 138 5.73 3.59 -10.66
C SER A 138 7.07 4.28 -10.94
N ASP A 139 7.19 4.96 -12.09
CA ASP A 139 8.45 5.61 -12.50
C ASP A 139 8.92 6.67 -11.49
N ALA A 140 7.98 7.40 -10.89
CA ALA A 140 8.33 8.36 -9.84
C ALA A 140 8.92 7.67 -8.61
N ASN A 141 8.38 6.52 -8.19
CA ASN A 141 8.80 5.82 -6.96
C ASN A 141 10.04 4.95 -7.16
N LYS A 142 10.33 4.50 -8.38
CA LYS A 142 11.59 3.81 -8.71
C LYS A 142 12.82 4.64 -8.37
N LYS A 143 12.71 5.97 -8.39
CA LYS A 143 13.78 6.90 -7.99
C LYS A 143 14.32 6.66 -6.59
N VAL A 144 13.52 6.08 -5.70
CA VAL A 144 13.96 5.68 -4.35
C VAL A 144 15.20 4.77 -4.41
N PHE A 145 15.36 3.98 -5.46
CA PHE A 145 16.44 3.00 -5.63
C PHE A 145 17.51 3.42 -6.66
N GLU A 146 17.58 4.69 -7.05
CA GLU A 146 18.59 5.18 -8.01
C GLU A 146 20.04 4.94 -7.55
N PHE A 147 20.29 4.87 -6.24
CA PHE A 147 21.61 4.55 -5.69
C PHE A 147 22.17 3.19 -6.14
N LEU A 148 21.31 2.24 -6.50
CA LEU A 148 21.74 0.91 -6.98
C LEU A 148 22.55 0.98 -8.28
N ALA A 149 22.37 2.05 -9.07
CA ALA A 149 23.10 2.30 -10.31
C ALA A 149 24.34 3.21 -10.12
N SER A 150 24.62 3.64 -8.90
CA SER A 150 25.76 4.53 -8.60
C SER A 150 27.07 3.75 -8.49
N ASP A 151 28.13 4.24 -9.10
CA ASP A 151 29.49 3.68 -8.97
C ASP A 151 30.03 3.74 -7.52
N GLN A 152 29.44 4.58 -6.67
CA GLN A 152 29.79 4.71 -5.25
C GLN A 152 29.04 3.71 -4.37
N PHE A 153 28.08 2.96 -4.92
CA PHE A 153 27.28 2.01 -4.15
C PHE A 153 28.06 0.72 -3.89
N ASN A 154 28.13 0.33 -2.61
CA ASN A 154 28.74 -0.93 -2.19
C ASN A 154 27.67 -1.98 -1.87
N PRO A 155 27.45 -2.99 -2.73
CA PRO A 155 26.45 -4.02 -2.50
C PRO A 155 26.77 -4.93 -1.29
N LYS A 156 28.03 -5.00 -0.83
CA LYS A 156 28.41 -5.80 0.35
C LYS A 156 27.96 -5.16 1.67
N LEU A 157 27.76 -3.84 1.67
CA LEU A 157 27.28 -3.08 2.81
C LEU A 157 25.79 -2.73 2.67
N PHE A 158 25.00 -3.62 2.04
CA PHE A 158 23.61 -3.31 1.73
C PHE A 158 22.70 -4.53 1.82
N SER A 159 21.58 -4.34 2.50
CA SER A 159 20.48 -5.29 2.59
C SER A 159 19.15 -4.61 2.28
N ILE A 160 18.19 -5.36 1.73
CA ILE A 160 16.86 -4.84 1.45
C ILE A 160 15.79 -5.90 1.65
N LEU A 161 14.68 -5.49 2.25
CA LEU A 161 13.49 -6.32 2.45
C LEU A 161 12.24 -5.56 1.97
N GLY A 162 11.58 -6.09 0.95
CA GLY A 162 10.27 -5.62 0.52
C GLY A 162 9.15 -6.33 1.29
N LEU A 163 8.14 -5.56 1.72
CA LEU A 163 6.95 -6.09 2.37
C LEU A 163 5.74 -5.77 1.50
N SER A 164 4.89 -6.75 1.24
CA SER A 164 3.59 -6.54 0.60
C SER A 164 2.59 -7.61 1.01
N ALA A 165 1.30 -7.31 0.92
CA ALA A 165 0.25 -8.30 1.15
C ALA A 165 -0.02 -9.14 -0.10
N THR A 166 0.02 -8.52 -1.25
CA THR A 166 -0.27 -9.13 -2.57
C THR A 166 0.50 -8.41 -3.66
N LEU A 167 1.08 -9.18 -4.57
CA LEU A 167 1.81 -8.66 -5.72
C LEU A 167 1.30 -9.27 -7.02
N LYS A 168 1.05 -8.43 -8.01
CA LYS A 168 0.78 -8.89 -9.38
C LYS A 168 2.04 -9.45 -10.02
N LYS A 169 1.89 -10.32 -11.02
CA LYS A 169 3.04 -10.90 -11.75
C LYS A 169 3.96 -9.84 -12.36
N SER A 170 3.38 -8.73 -12.89
CA SER A 170 4.14 -7.59 -13.42
C SER A 170 4.95 -6.90 -12.34
N GLU A 171 4.37 -6.69 -11.14
CA GLU A 171 5.03 -6.06 -10.00
C GLU A 171 6.18 -6.94 -9.47
N LYS A 172 5.97 -8.26 -9.34
CA LYS A 172 7.03 -9.22 -8.95
C LYS A 172 8.23 -9.14 -9.92
N LYS A 173 7.97 -9.04 -11.23
CA LYS A 173 9.02 -8.92 -12.25
C LYS A 173 9.80 -7.60 -12.13
N GLU A 174 9.10 -6.51 -11.90
CA GLU A 174 9.72 -5.17 -11.82
C GLU A 174 10.51 -5.00 -10.51
N LEU A 175 9.90 -5.35 -9.38
CA LEU A 175 10.54 -5.27 -8.06
C LEU A 175 11.72 -6.26 -7.92
N GLY A 176 11.68 -7.37 -8.65
CA GLY A 176 12.79 -8.32 -8.72
C GLY A 176 14.12 -7.72 -9.16
N LYS A 177 14.08 -6.64 -9.96
CA LYS A 177 15.29 -5.94 -10.45
C LYS A 177 15.94 -5.05 -9.38
N THR A 178 15.15 -4.54 -8.43
CA THR A 178 15.59 -3.56 -7.43
C THR A 178 15.68 -4.17 -6.03
N ILE A 179 14.60 -4.77 -5.54
CA ILE A 179 14.53 -5.36 -4.20
C ILE A 179 15.05 -6.80 -4.21
N GLY A 180 14.64 -7.58 -5.19
CA GLY A 180 14.94 -9.00 -5.30
C GLY A 180 13.69 -9.84 -5.51
N PRO A 181 13.83 -11.17 -5.64
CA PRO A 181 12.70 -12.06 -5.84
C PRO A 181 11.78 -12.13 -4.60
N VAL A 182 10.56 -12.66 -4.78
CA VAL A 182 9.74 -13.07 -3.64
C VAL A 182 10.41 -14.29 -3.01
N ILE A 183 10.87 -14.13 -1.78
CA ILE A 183 11.59 -15.17 -1.02
C ILE A 183 10.68 -15.95 -0.07
N TYR A 184 9.55 -15.35 0.31
CA TYR A 184 8.60 -15.98 1.23
C TYR A 184 7.18 -15.55 0.90
N GLU A 185 6.27 -16.51 0.86
CA GLU A 185 4.84 -16.28 0.65
C GLU A 185 4.05 -16.86 1.84
N TYR A 186 3.17 -16.02 2.41
CA TYR A 186 2.28 -16.41 3.49
C TYR A 186 0.89 -15.83 3.25
N ASP A 187 0.04 -16.64 2.63
CA ASP A 187 -1.29 -16.23 2.22
C ASP A 187 -2.32 -16.26 3.36
N SER A 188 -3.50 -15.69 3.11
CA SER A 188 -4.59 -15.66 4.07
C SER A 188 -5.08 -17.05 4.46
N ALA A 189 -5.06 -18.00 3.54
CA ALA A 189 -5.51 -19.38 3.82
C ALA A 189 -4.59 -20.08 4.82
N ARG A 190 -3.28 -19.90 4.67
CA ARG A 190 -2.29 -20.40 5.63
C ARG A 190 -2.41 -19.69 6.97
N ALA A 191 -2.57 -18.36 6.96
CA ALA A 191 -2.71 -17.56 8.17
C ALA A 191 -3.96 -17.92 9.00
N ILE A 192 -5.06 -18.29 8.33
CA ILE A 192 -6.28 -18.80 8.98
C ILE A 192 -6.03 -20.19 9.58
N ARG A 193 -5.39 -21.10 8.84
CA ARG A 193 -5.06 -22.46 9.35
C ARG A 193 -4.14 -22.40 10.58
N ASP A 194 -3.19 -21.46 10.58
CA ASP A 194 -2.25 -21.26 11.67
C ASP A 194 -2.86 -20.47 12.84
N GLY A 195 -4.13 -20.03 12.75
CA GLY A 195 -4.85 -19.31 13.80
C GLY A 195 -4.38 -17.86 14.02
N ILE A 196 -3.62 -17.29 13.07
CA ILE A 196 -3.07 -15.93 13.18
C ILE A 196 -4.09 -14.87 12.82
N ILE A 197 -4.92 -15.12 11.81
CA ILE A 197 -6.05 -14.28 11.46
C ILE A 197 -7.35 -15.05 11.61
N SER A 198 -8.40 -14.33 11.98
CA SER A 198 -9.74 -14.91 12.14
C SER A 198 -10.27 -15.45 10.82
N GLN A 199 -11.09 -16.48 10.88
CA GLN A 199 -11.88 -16.90 9.74
C GLN A 199 -12.84 -15.79 9.33
N TYR A 200 -13.03 -15.63 8.03
CA TYR A 200 -13.99 -14.68 7.48
C TYR A 200 -14.83 -15.34 6.38
N LYS A 201 -16.01 -14.79 6.16
CA LYS A 201 -16.86 -15.15 5.02
C LYS A 201 -16.96 -13.96 4.07
N LEU A 202 -16.73 -14.20 2.80
CA LEU A 202 -16.87 -13.19 1.75
C LEU A 202 -18.20 -13.37 1.02
N PHE A 203 -19.02 -12.35 1.01
CA PHE A 203 -20.27 -12.30 0.27
C PHE A 203 -20.19 -11.24 -0.82
N ASN A 204 -20.44 -11.63 -2.07
CA ASN A 204 -20.62 -10.70 -3.17
C ASN A 204 -22.12 -10.49 -3.38
N ILE A 205 -22.56 -9.24 -3.22
CA ILE A 205 -23.96 -8.88 -3.38
C ILE A 205 -24.12 -8.13 -4.70
N ALA A 206 -24.91 -8.69 -5.61
CA ALA A 206 -25.26 -8.03 -6.86
C ALA A 206 -26.35 -6.99 -6.59
N THR A 207 -26.17 -5.80 -7.13
CA THR A 207 -27.17 -4.73 -7.18
C THR A 207 -27.44 -4.35 -8.63
N TYR A 208 -28.63 -3.86 -8.92
CA TYR A 208 -29.08 -3.51 -10.26
C TYR A 208 -29.30 -2.01 -10.35
N LEU A 209 -29.12 -1.43 -11.53
CA LEU A 209 -29.55 -0.08 -11.80
C LEU A 209 -31.09 -0.07 -11.95
N ASP A 210 -31.76 0.97 -11.48
CA ASP A 210 -33.17 1.17 -11.79
C ASP A 210 -33.37 1.53 -13.28
N ILE A 211 -34.61 1.72 -13.72
CA ILE A 211 -34.91 1.94 -15.11
C ILE A 211 -34.27 3.23 -15.63
N GLU A 212 -34.37 4.33 -14.89
CA GLU A 212 -33.80 5.62 -15.31
C GLU A 212 -32.25 5.58 -15.28
N GLU A 213 -31.67 4.94 -14.25
CA GLU A 213 -30.23 4.74 -14.13
C GLU A 213 -29.70 3.87 -15.27
N SER A 214 -30.46 2.83 -15.67
CA SER A 214 -30.13 1.94 -16.80
C SER A 214 -30.09 2.69 -18.10
N GLU A 215 -31.12 3.49 -18.38
CA GLU A 215 -31.18 4.32 -19.59
C GLU A 215 -30.00 5.33 -19.64
N LYS A 216 -29.70 5.99 -18.52
CA LYS A 216 -28.55 6.91 -18.43
C LYS A 216 -27.22 6.16 -18.65
N TYR A 217 -27.08 4.95 -18.09
CA TYR A 217 -25.90 4.10 -18.25
C TYR A 217 -25.69 3.71 -19.71
N ASP A 218 -26.76 3.27 -20.40
CA ASP A 218 -26.71 2.85 -21.80
C ASP A 218 -26.37 4.02 -22.73
N ASN A 219 -26.94 5.19 -22.50
CA ASN A 219 -26.59 6.41 -23.22
C ASN A 219 -25.12 6.79 -23.05
N ILE A 220 -24.58 6.72 -21.85
CA ILE A 220 -23.14 6.97 -21.57
C ILE A 220 -22.28 5.91 -22.25
N CYS A 221 -22.65 4.64 -22.17
CA CYS A 221 -21.94 3.56 -22.84
C CYS A 221 -21.93 3.70 -24.36
N PHE A 222 -23.04 4.13 -24.97
CA PHE A 222 -23.12 4.43 -26.39
C PHE A 222 -22.16 5.57 -26.75
N ALA A 223 -22.16 6.67 -25.98
CA ALA A 223 -21.26 7.80 -26.22
C ALA A 223 -19.79 7.37 -26.10
N ILE A 224 -19.42 6.55 -25.10
CA ILE A 224 -18.06 5.97 -24.94
C ILE A 224 -17.69 5.16 -26.20
N LYS A 225 -18.57 4.25 -26.65
CA LYS A 225 -18.31 3.42 -27.83
C LYS A 225 -18.09 4.29 -29.09
N LYS A 226 -18.90 5.33 -29.27
CA LYS A 226 -18.78 6.27 -30.39
C LYS A 226 -17.44 7.03 -30.34
N THR A 227 -17.09 7.60 -29.19
CA THR A 227 -15.81 8.32 -29.00
C THR A 227 -14.62 7.41 -29.23
N MET A 228 -14.65 6.20 -28.68
CA MET A 228 -13.62 5.19 -28.90
C MET A 228 -13.46 4.82 -30.38
N ALA A 229 -14.57 4.63 -31.10
CA ALA A 229 -14.52 4.32 -32.54
C ALA A 229 -13.85 5.44 -33.37
N ILE A 230 -14.06 6.69 -32.99
CA ILE A 230 -13.39 7.83 -33.63
C ILE A 230 -11.89 7.84 -33.30
N LEU A 231 -11.52 7.65 -32.05
CA LEU A 231 -10.12 7.58 -31.63
C LEU A 231 -9.38 6.42 -32.30
N TYR A 232 -10.01 5.23 -32.43
CA TYR A 232 -9.42 4.10 -33.15
C TYR A 232 -9.21 4.40 -34.65
N LYS A 233 -10.08 5.18 -35.30
CA LYS A 233 -9.88 5.61 -36.69
C LYS A 233 -8.78 6.67 -36.79
N ARG A 234 -8.69 7.60 -35.84
CA ARG A 234 -7.75 8.72 -35.85
C ARG A 234 -6.33 8.26 -35.49
N TYR A 235 -6.20 7.36 -34.52
CA TYR A 235 -4.92 6.89 -33.96
C TYR A 235 -4.80 5.35 -33.99
N PRO A 236 -4.90 4.67 -35.15
CA PRO A 236 -4.98 3.21 -35.21
C PRO A 236 -3.75 2.50 -34.68
N HIS A 237 -2.56 3.11 -34.78
CA HIS A 237 -1.31 2.51 -34.28
C HIS A 237 -1.22 2.61 -32.75
N ILE A 238 -1.55 3.77 -32.18
CA ILE A 238 -1.51 4.01 -30.72
C ILE A 238 -2.56 3.17 -30.02
N MET A 239 -3.80 3.18 -30.52
CA MET A 239 -4.92 2.46 -29.90
C MET A 239 -4.82 0.93 -29.97
N LYS A 240 -3.93 0.37 -30.82
CA LYS A 240 -3.65 -1.07 -30.93
C LYS A 240 -2.40 -1.52 -30.19
N MET A 241 -1.70 -0.63 -29.52
CA MET A 241 -0.51 -0.99 -28.74
C MET A 241 -0.84 -2.02 -27.66
N ARG A 242 0.06 -3.01 -27.49
CA ARG A 242 -0.10 -4.05 -26.48
C ARG A 242 0.99 -3.90 -25.41
N GLY A 243 0.68 -4.33 -24.20
CA GLY A 243 1.64 -4.32 -23.09
C GLY A 243 1.74 -3.00 -22.31
N ILE A 244 0.96 -2.00 -22.70
CA ILE A 244 0.80 -0.72 -21.98
C ILE A 244 -0.65 -0.56 -21.48
N SER A 245 -0.83 0.22 -20.43
CA SER A 245 -2.15 0.46 -19.85
C SER A 245 -2.99 1.36 -20.76
N PHE A 246 -4.33 1.28 -20.61
CA PHE A 246 -5.23 2.17 -21.34
C PHE A 246 -5.01 3.65 -21.00
N GLU A 247 -4.63 3.94 -19.77
CA GLU A 247 -4.29 5.30 -19.31
C GLU A 247 -3.03 5.82 -20.00
N GLU A 248 -2.00 5.00 -20.18
CA GLU A 248 -0.80 5.36 -20.92
C GLU A 248 -1.11 5.58 -22.40
N ILE A 249 -1.97 4.75 -23.02
CA ILE A 249 -2.45 4.96 -24.39
C ILE A 249 -3.10 6.35 -24.51
N LEU A 250 -4.02 6.69 -23.61
CA LEU A 250 -4.70 7.98 -23.64
C LEU A 250 -3.74 9.15 -23.36
N SER A 251 -2.68 8.95 -22.60
CA SER A 251 -1.68 10.00 -22.34
C SER A 251 -0.88 10.38 -23.59
N MET A 252 -0.64 9.41 -24.51
CA MET A 252 0.05 9.65 -25.77
C MET A 252 -0.72 10.51 -26.77
N ILE A 253 -2.04 10.66 -26.56
CA ILE A 253 -2.94 11.45 -27.39
C ILE A 253 -3.73 12.45 -26.56
N ALA A 254 -3.15 12.93 -25.47
CA ALA A 254 -3.82 13.76 -24.47
C ALA A 254 -4.30 15.11 -25.01
N ASP A 255 -3.67 15.62 -26.07
CA ASP A 255 -4.00 16.91 -26.70
C ASP A 255 -5.31 16.84 -27.55
N ASP A 256 -5.86 15.67 -27.78
CA ASP A 256 -7.14 15.51 -28.49
C ASP A 256 -8.32 15.72 -27.55
N GLU A 257 -9.18 16.67 -27.84
CA GLU A 257 -10.40 16.99 -27.05
C GLU A 257 -11.30 15.76 -26.82
N LEU A 258 -11.28 14.78 -27.74
CA LEU A 258 -12.03 13.54 -27.58
C LEU A 258 -11.50 12.68 -26.43
N VAL A 259 -10.22 12.79 -26.07
CA VAL A 259 -9.64 12.07 -24.95
C VAL A 259 -10.20 12.61 -23.64
N GLU A 260 -10.28 13.95 -23.49
CA GLU A 260 -10.87 14.57 -22.31
C GLU A 260 -12.37 14.25 -22.22
N ASN A 261 -13.10 14.31 -23.33
CA ASN A 261 -14.49 13.88 -23.37
C ASN A 261 -14.66 12.40 -22.95
N LEU A 262 -13.78 11.50 -23.43
CA LEU A 262 -13.81 10.09 -23.07
C LEU A 262 -13.55 9.89 -21.56
N LYS A 263 -12.56 10.59 -20.99
CA LYS A 263 -12.29 10.56 -19.55
C LYS A 263 -13.53 10.99 -18.74
N ASN A 264 -14.16 12.09 -19.15
CA ASN A 264 -15.36 12.60 -18.50
C ASN A 264 -16.55 11.61 -18.59
N LEU A 265 -16.74 10.95 -19.73
CA LEU A 265 -17.75 9.90 -19.88
C LEU A 265 -17.46 8.69 -18.99
N LEU A 266 -16.23 8.25 -18.89
CA LEU A 266 -15.82 7.15 -18.00
C LEU A 266 -16.06 7.50 -16.52
N ILE A 267 -15.74 8.73 -16.12
CA ILE A 267 -15.99 9.24 -14.75
C ILE A 267 -17.52 9.27 -14.48
N ARG A 268 -18.31 9.79 -15.42
CA ARG A 268 -19.79 9.84 -15.30
C ARG A 268 -20.38 8.45 -15.17
N ARG A 269 -19.95 7.49 -15.99
CA ARG A 269 -20.38 6.09 -15.90
C ARG A 269 -20.09 5.49 -14.55
N ARG A 270 -18.85 5.68 -14.04
CA ARG A 270 -18.43 5.19 -12.72
C ARG A 270 -19.25 5.84 -11.59
N LYS A 271 -19.47 7.16 -11.68
CA LYS A 271 -20.28 7.90 -10.69
C LYS A 271 -21.72 7.37 -10.64
N LEU A 272 -22.33 7.08 -11.76
CA LEU A 272 -23.68 6.54 -11.84
C LEU A 272 -23.78 5.17 -11.17
N ILE A 273 -22.83 4.25 -11.44
CA ILE A 273 -22.81 2.92 -10.81
C ILE A 273 -22.60 3.02 -9.31
N ILE A 274 -21.66 3.87 -8.88
CA ILE A 274 -21.34 4.01 -7.44
C ILE A 274 -22.52 4.56 -6.67
N ASN A 275 -23.21 5.55 -7.20
CA ASN A 275 -24.29 6.26 -6.53
C ASN A 275 -25.70 5.68 -6.83
N SER A 276 -25.78 4.46 -7.41
CA SER A 276 -27.07 3.87 -7.73
C SER A 276 -27.97 3.70 -6.49
N SER A 277 -29.26 3.97 -6.66
CA SER A 277 -30.30 3.89 -5.64
C SER A 277 -30.34 2.51 -4.97
N SER A 278 -30.23 1.46 -5.76
CA SER A 278 -30.25 0.08 -5.28
C SER A 278 -29.09 -0.28 -4.35
N ARG A 279 -27.94 0.38 -4.47
CA ARG A 279 -26.81 0.18 -3.55
C ARG A 279 -27.11 0.74 -2.16
N ILE A 280 -27.73 1.92 -2.10
CA ILE A 280 -28.13 2.54 -0.85
C ILE A 280 -29.25 1.72 -0.19
N GLU A 281 -30.20 1.23 -0.98
CA GLU A 281 -31.27 0.36 -0.46
C GLU A 281 -30.71 -0.99 0.04
N CYS A 282 -29.79 -1.59 -0.70
CA CYS A 282 -29.07 -2.79 -0.26
C CYS A 282 -28.32 -2.54 1.07
N PHE A 283 -27.62 -1.40 1.18
CA PHE A 283 -26.97 -1.02 2.42
C PHE A 283 -27.97 -0.90 3.57
N LYS A 284 -29.10 -0.20 3.41
CA LYS A 284 -30.14 -0.07 4.44
C LYS A 284 -30.66 -1.44 4.90
N ARG A 285 -30.95 -2.34 3.98
CA ARG A 285 -31.38 -3.72 4.27
C ARG A 285 -30.30 -4.52 5.02
N LEU A 286 -29.05 -4.39 4.62
CA LEU A 286 -27.93 -5.07 5.29
C LEU A 286 -27.79 -4.59 6.73
N ILE A 287 -27.67 -3.27 6.95
CA ILE A 287 -27.40 -2.73 8.26
C ILE A 287 -28.57 -2.97 9.25
N SER A 288 -29.81 -2.98 8.75
CA SER A 288 -30.99 -3.27 9.57
C SER A 288 -31.04 -4.73 10.06
N ASN A 289 -30.37 -5.66 9.35
CA ASN A 289 -30.36 -7.09 9.67
C ASN A 289 -29.05 -7.56 10.29
N LEU A 290 -28.05 -6.70 10.42
CA LEU A 290 -26.81 -7.05 11.09
C LEU A 290 -26.95 -6.96 12.61
N PRO A 291 -26.33 -7.88 13.36
CA PRO A 291 -26.28 -7.77 14.82
C PRO A 291 -25.56 -6.49 15.24
N LYS A 292 -25.76 -6.04 16.50
CA LYS A 292 -25.09 -4.86 17.08
C LYS A 292 -23.58 -5.11 17.29
N GLU A 293 -22.86 -5.30 16.21
CA GLU A 293 -21.41 -5.53 16.20
C GLU A 293 -20.66 -4.30 15.63
N LYS A 294 -19.34 -4.33 15.73
CA LYS A 294 -18.50 -3.30 15.11
C LYS A 294 -18.50 -3.49 13.59
N ILE A 295 -18.97 -2.50 12.88
CA ILE A 295 -19.07 -2.50 11.41
C ILE A 295 -18.16 -1.42 10.85
N ILE A 296 -17.35 -1.77 9.84
CA ILE A 296 -16.56 -0.81 9.07
C ILE A 296 -17.09 -0.82 7.64
N ILE A 297 -17.40 0.37 7.12
CA ILE A 297 -17.92 0.55 5.77
C ILE A 297 -16.92 1.40 4.99
N PHE A 298 -16.44 0.87 3.87
CA PHE A 298 -15.59 1.61 2.96
C PHE A 298 -16.41 2.14 1.80
N SER A 299 -16.32 3.45 1.56
CA SER A 299 -16.89 4.11 0.40
C SER A 299 -15.79 4.76 -0.44
N GLU A 300 -15.96 4.73 -1.74
CA GLU A 300 -15.00 5.33 -2.67
C GLU A 300 -15.14 6.87 -2.74
N ARG A 301 -16.31 7.41 -2.37
CA ARG A 301 -16.64 8.83 -2.47
C ARG A 301 -17.14 9.37 -1.14
N ILE A 302 -16.72 10.59 -0.84
CA ILE A 302 -17.15 11.31 0.37
C ILE A 302 -18.67 11.52 0.36
N GLU A 303 -19.23 11.99 -0.78
CA GLU A 303 -20.68 12.19 -0.95
C GLU A 303 -21.49 10.92 -0.58
N GLN A 304 -20.99 9.75 -1.02
CA GLN A 304 -21.63 8.48 -0.69
C GLN A 304 -21.46 8.10 0.79
N ALA A 305 -20.29 8.38 1.36
CA ALA A 305 -20.05 8.14 2.78
C ALA A 305 -20.99 8.96 3.66
N ASP A 306 -21.27 10.22 3.28
CA ASP A 306 -22.22 11.08 4.00
C ASP A 306 -23.67 10.55 3.92
N ILE A 307 -24.10 10.07 2.74
CA ILE A 307 -25.41 9.43 2.58
C ILE A 307 -25.51 8.16 3.44
N ILE A 308 -24.48 7.31 3.40
CA ILE A 308 -24.38 6.08 4.20
C ILE A 308 -24.45 6.42 5.70
N LYS A 309 -23.72 7.45 6.15
CA LYS A 309 -23.75 7.92 7.52
C LYS A 309 -25.16 8.32 7.93
N SER A 310 -25.82 9.21 7.17
CA SER A 310 -27.18 9.66 7.46
C SER A 310 -28.16 8.48 7.55
N CYS A 311 -28.12 7.54 6.60
CA CYS A 311 -28.96 6.35 6.66
C CYS A 311 -28.65 5.44 7.85
N ALA A 312 -27.39 5.35 8.26
CA ALA A 312 -27.01 4.53 9.42
C ALA A 312 -27.41 5.20 10.74
N GLU A 313 -27.34 6.53 10.85
CA GLU A 313 -27.78 7.30 12.02
C GLU A 313 -29.28 7.18 12.29
N GLU A 314 -30.11 6.99 11.25
CA GLU A 314 -31.54 6.69 11.41
C GLU A 314 -31.77 5.36 12.15
N ILE A 315 -30.88 4.38 11.98
CA ILE A 315 -30.99 3.04 12.58
C ILE A 315 -30.22 2.94 13.89
N TYR A 316 -29.06 3.57 13.98
CA TYR A 316 -28.14 3.54 15.12
C TYR A 316 -27.73 4.96 15.55
N PRO A 317 -28.61 5.72 16.22
CA PRO A 317 -28.30 7.09 16.64
C PRO A 317 -27.05 7.17 17.54
N ASN A 318 -26.23 8.19 17.34
CA ASN A 318 -25.02 8.49 18.13
C ASN A 318 -23.96 7.36 18.17
N SER A 319 -24.01 6.43 17.21
CA SER A 319 -23.09 5.28 17.16
C SER A 319 -22.21 5.27 15.92
N ILE A 320 -22.29 6.31 15.07
CA ILE A 320 -21.64 6.38 13.78
C ILE A 320 -20.50 7.39 13.78
N ALA A 321 -19.32 6.95 13.38
CA ALA A 321 -18.19 7.82 13.08
C ALA A 321 -17.89 7.76 11.57
N ILE A 322 -17.54 8.91 10.99
CA ILE A 322 -17.08 9.00 9.61
C ILE A 322 -15.62 9.48 9.62
N TYR A 323 -14.84 8.98 8.67
CA TYR A 323 -13.48 9.44 8.43
C TYR A 323 -13.22 9.54 6.92
N HIS A 324 -12.74 10.68 6.46
CA HIS A 324 -12.34 10.90 5.06
C HIS A 324 -11.22 11.95 4.95
N SER A 325 -10.62 12.04 3.77
CA SER A 325 -9.42 12.87 3.51
C SER A 325 -9.58 14.38 3.68
N GLN A 326 -10.81 14.89 3.77
CA GLN A 326 -11.11 16.32 4.00
C GLN A 326 -11.34 16.66 5.48
N MET A 327 -11.28 15.66 6.37
CA MET A 327 -11.37 15.91 7.80
C MET A 327 -9.99 16.26 8.36
N ASP A 328 -9.91 17.31 9.16
CA ASP A 328 -8.69 17.68 9.86
C ASP A 328 -8.27 16.53 10.80
N GLN A 329 -6.98 16.19 10.76
CA GLN A 329 -6.39 15.24 11.71
C GLN A 329 -6.20 15.99 13.04
N HIS A 330 -7.19 15.91 13.92
CA HIS A 330 -7.04 16.33 15.32
C HIS A 330 -6.58 15.15 16.19
#